data_efc2c67c266a9cf0f60be4a0724a2bb4
#
_entry.id   efc2c67c266a9cf0f60be4a0724a2bb4
#
_cell.length_a   1.000
_cell.length_b   1.000
_cell.length_c   1.000
_cell.angle_alpha   90.00
_cell.angle_beta   90.00
_cell.angle_gamma   90.00
#
_symmetry.space_group_name_H-M   'P 1'
#
loop_
_entity.id
_entity.type
_entity.pdbx_description
1 polymer ?
#
loop_
_entity_poly.entity_id
_entity_poly.type
_entity_poly.pdbx_seq_one_letter_code
_entity_poly.pdbx_strand_id
1 'polypeptide(L)'
;MKLFPVAIAIFYRWLPTQKLEVWVQKRVDDGPFHGLLEFPGGGVEAHEVPLQAVVREVDEEVGILVDPGLATQMGIYPNEMPNRTVLLYVFLFPEHSELNTKGQWLEIEQTQLSAPYKGQIPGPNHLIIDDLFRHLYDNQHE
;
A
#
# COMPACT_ATOMS: atom_id res chain seq x y z
N MET A 1 -16.60 -14.33 -14.25
CA MET A 1 -16.25 -13.20 -13.38
C MET A 1 -14.96 -12.56 -13.87
N LYS A 2 -14.94 -11.26 -14.00
CA LYS A 2 -13.73 -10.57 -14.47
C LYS A 2 -12.74 -10.35 -13.35
N LEU A 3 -11.47 -10.51 -13.68
CA LEU A 3 -10.35 -10.22 -12.78
C LEU A 3 -9.75 -8.86 -13.17
N PHE A 4 -9.57 -7.99 -12.18
CA PHE A 4 -9.00 -6.67 -12.38
C PHE A 4 -7.71 -6.54 -11.60
N PRO A 5 -6.55 -6.57 -12.26
CA PRO A 5 -5.27 -6.39 -11.56
C PRO A 5 -5.07 -4.93 -11.17
N VAL A 6 -4.74 -4.73 -9.91
CA VAL A 6 -4.41 -3.44 -9.33
C VAL A 6 -3.08 -3.58 -8.62
N ALA A 7 -2.19 -2.62 -8.81
CA ALA A 7 -0.89 -2.63 -8.14
C ALA A 7 -0.85 -1.50 -7.11
N ILE A 8 -0.43 -1.81 -5.88
CA ILE A 8 -0.30 -0.82 -4.83
C ILE A 8 1.10 -0.82 -4.24
N ALA A 9 1.52 0.35 -3.78
CA ALA A 9 2.82 0.55 -3.15
C ALA A 9 2.63 0.81 -1.65
N ILE A 10 3.33 0.07 -0.84
CA ILE A 10 3.40 0.34 0.59
C ILE A 10 4.82 0.80 0.89
N PHE A 11 4.97 2.10 1.19
CA PHE A 11 6.22 2.65 1.66
C PHE A 11 6.27 2.46 3.17
N TYR A 12 7.37 1.93 3.65
CA TYR A 12 7.52 1.64 5.08
C TYR A 12 8.80 2.24 5.63
N ARG A 13 8.81 2.45 6.95
CA ARG A 13 10.03 2.84 7.67
C ARG A 13 10.00 2.27 9.07
N TRP A 14 11.19 1.95 9.56
CA TRP A 14 11.38 1.56 10.95
C TRP A 14 11.78 2.77 11.76
N LEU A 15 11.12 3.01 12.88
CA LEU A 15 11.53 4.02 13.84
C LEU A 15 12.63 3.46 14.72
N PRO A 16 13.45 4.33 15.37
CA PRO A 16 14.49 3.87 16.28
C PRO A 16 14.00 2.99 17.42
N THR A 17 12.71 3.09 17.76
CA THR A 17 12.05 2.28 18.78
C THR A 17 11.62 0.91 18.27
N GLN A 18 12.01 0.53 17.07
CA GLN A 18 11.61 -0.69 16.36
C GLN A 18 10.12 -0.74 16.03
N LYS A 19 9.45 0.39 16.01
CA LYS A 19 8.08 0.50 15.53
C LYS A 19 8.06 0.69 14.03
N LEU A 20 7.06 0.11 13.39
CA LEU A 20 6.89 0.17 11.94
C LEU A 20 5.86 1.24 11.58
N GLU A 21 6.20 2.06 10.59
CA GLU A 21 5.24 3.00 10.01
C GLU A 21 5.06 2.74 8.53
N VAL A 22 3.85 2.99 8.03
CA VAL A 22 3.53 2.94 6.61
C VAL A 22 2.97 4.28 6.17
N TRP A 23 3.23 4.62 4.91
CA TRP A 23 2.78 5.88 4.34
C TRP A 23 1.45 5.71 3.60
N VAL A 24 0.54 6.64 3.85
CA VAL A 24 -0.77 6.65 3.20
C VAL A 24 -1.13 8.07 2.78
N GLN A 25 -2.09 8.16 1.88
CA GLN A 25 -2.69 9.42 1.46
C GLN A 25 -4.19 9.38 1.65
N LYS A 26 -4.79 10.55 1.73
CA LYS A 26 -6.23 10.66 1.90
C LYS A 26 -6.91 10.59 0.53
N ARG A 27 -7.92 9.75 0.42
CA ARG A 27 -8.70 9.65 -0.81
C ARG A 27 -9.62 10.85 -0.96
N VAL A 28 -9.58 11.49 -2.13
CA VAL A 28 -10.31 12.74 -2.38
C VAL A 28 -11.39 12.65 -3.46
N ASP A 29 -11.71 11.43 -3.93
CA ASP A 29 -12.77 11.26 -4.92
C ASP A 29 -14.17 11.32 -4.29
N ASP A 30 -15.21 11.32 -5.10
CA ASP A 30 -16.60 11.39 -4.65
C ASP A 30 -17.19 10.03 -4.27
N GLY A 31 -16.38 8.98 -4.26
CA GLY A 31 -16.82 7.62 -3.98
C GLY A 31 -17.05 7.35 -2.49
N PRO A 32 -17.49 6.10 -2.18
CA PRO A 32 -17.81 5.73 -0.79
C PRO A 32 -16.60 5.72 0.14
N PHE A 33 -15.40 5.71 -0.41
CA PHE A 33 -14.16 5.72 0.39
C PHE A 33 -13.56 7.12 0.53
N HIS A 34 -14.30 8.16 0.13
CA HIS A 34 -13.84 9.55 0.27
C HIS A 34 -13.43 9.84 1.71
N GLY A 35 -12.25 10.44 1.87
CA GLY A 35 -11.72 10.77 3.19
C GLY A 35 -11.01 9.64 3.91
N LEU A 36 -11.11 8.41 3.42
CA LEU A 36 -10.36 7.29 3.99
C LEU A 36 -8.90 7.33 3.52
N LEU A 37 -8.04 6.73 4.31
CA LEU A 37 -6.62 6.64 4.01
C LEU A 37 -6.35 5.46 3.09
N GLU A 38 -5.46 5.66 2.11
CA GLU A 38 -5.14 4.62 1.14
C GLU A 38 -3.66 4.56 0.82
N PHE A 39 -3.23 3.38 0.37
CA PHE A 39 -1.92 3.21 -0.23
C PHE A 39 -1.99 3.69 -1.69
N PRO A 40 -0.93 4.33 -2.21
CA PRO A 40 -0.93 4.74 -3.61
C PRO A 40 -0.90 3.54 -4.54
N GLY A 41 -1.59 3.67 -5.67
CA GLY A 41 -1.65 2.60 -6.66
C GLY A 41 -2.85 2.75 -7.58
N GLY A 42 -3.02 1.78 -8.46
CA GLY A 42 -4.13 1.78 -9.41
C GLY A 42 -4.07 0.60 -10.36
N GLY A 43 -4.94 0.64 -11.35
CA GLY A 43 -5.11 -0.45 -12.30
C GLY A 43 -3.87 -0.71 -13.17
N VAL A 44 -3.60 -1.99 -13.40
CA VAL A 44 -2.55 -2.43 -14.32
C VAL A 44 -3.11 -2.36 -15.73
N GLU A 45 -2.43 -1.62 -16.61
CA GLU A 45 -2.84 -1.48 -18.00
C GLU A 45 -2.43 -2.70 -18.85
N ALA A 46 -3.06 -2.83 -20.02
CA ALA A 46 -2.92 -4.03 -20.86
C ALA A 46 -1.47 -4.34 -21.27
N HIS A 47 -0.63 -3.34 -21.32
CA HIS A 47 0.76 -3.50 -21.78
C HIS A 47 1.77 -3.44 -20.64
N GLU A 48 1.29 -3.45 -19.40
CA GLU A 48 2.14 -3.35 -18.22
C GLU A 48 2.19 -4.64 -17.45
N VAL A 49 3.32 -4.88 -16.80
CA VAL A 49 3.37 -5.81 -15.67
C VAL A 49 3.08 -5.03 -14.38
N PRO A 50 2.65 -5.70 -13.29
CA PRO A 50 2.26 -4.99 -12.07
C PRO A 50 3.33 -4.03 -11.52
N LEU A 51 4.61 -4.38 -11.58
CA LEU A 51 5.67 -3.49 -11.10
C LEU A 51 5.74 -2.18 -11.91
N GLN A 52 5.56 -2.28 -13.23
CA GLN A 52 5.53 -1.08 -14.07
C GLN A 52 4.33 -0.20 -13.72
N ALA A 53 3.18 -0.83 -13.46
CA ALA A 53 1.97 -0.12 -13.10
C ALA A 53 2.14 0.66 -11.79
N VAL A 54 2.73 0.04 -10.77
CA VAL A 54 2.90 0.72 -9.48
C VAL A 54 3.86 1.89 -9.58
N VAL A 55 4.93 1.75 -10.36
CA VAL A 55 5.87 2.87 -10.59
C VAL A 55 5.15 4.04 -11.27
N ARG A 56 4.37 3.75 -12.30
CA ARG A 56 3.59 4.77 -13.01
C ARG A 56 2.56 5.45 -12.10
N GLU A 57 1.82 4.66 -11.33
CA GLU A 57 0.77 5.18 -10.45
C GLU A 57 1.34 6.06 -9.33
N VAL A 58 2.48 5.68 -8.75
CA VAL A 58 3.13 6.52 -7.73
C VAL A 58 3.57 7.85 -8.33
N ASP A 59 4.11 7.83 -9.55
CA ASP A 59 4.48 9.06 -10.24
C ASP A 59 3.25 9.95 -10.50
N GLU A 60 2.17 9.37 -11.03
CA GLU A 60 0.95 10.11 -11.34
C GLU A 60 0.27 10.68 -10.09
N GLU A 61 0.15 9.88 -9.03
CA GLU A 61 -0.59 10.28 -7.84
C GLU A 61 0.23 11.10 -6.85
N VAL A 62 1.51 10.76 -6.70
CA VAL A 62 2.36 11.32 -5.64
C VAL A 62 3.46 12.22 -6.20
N GLY A 63 3.79 12.07 -7.48
CA GLY A 63 4.84 12.86 -8.10
C GLY A 63 6.24 12.42 -7.73
N ILE A 64 6.41 11.14 -7.38
CA ILE A 64 7.70 10.57 -7.01
C ILE A 64 8.07 9.48 -8.01
N LEU A 65 9.28 9.56 -8.55
CA LEU A 65 9.81 8.51 -9.41
C LEU A 65 10.58 7.51 -8.53
N VAL A 66 9.95 6.37 -8.28
CA VAL A 66 10.56 5.33 -7.45
C VAL A 66 11.47 4.43 -8.27
N ASP A 67 12.49 3.87 -7.62
CA ASP A 67 13.37 2.90 -8.24
C ASP A 67 12.71 1.52 -8.16
N PRO A 68 12.34 0.89 -9.29
CA PRO A 68 11.73 -0.42 -9.26
C PRO A 68 12.64 -1.50 -8.67
N GLY A 69 13.96 -1.28 -8.69
CA GLY A 69 14.93 -2.20 -8.08
C GLY A 69 14.84 -2.29 -6.56
N LEU A 70 14.18 -1.31 -5.92
CA LEU A 70 13.98 -1.31 -4.48
C LEU A 70 12.68 -1.97 -4.07
N ALA A 71 11.84 -2.38 -5.03
CA ALA A 71 10.56 -3.01 -4.74
C ALA A 71 10.72 -4.46 -4.31
N THR A 72 9.92 -4.86 -3.32
CA THR A 72 9.76 -6.26 -2.96
C THR A 72 8.29 -6.61 -3.10
N GLN A 73 7.98 -7.59 -3.94
CA GLN A 73 6.61 -8.05 -4.06
C GLN A 73 6.24 -8.87 -2.82
N MET A 74 5.26 -8.39 -2.06
CA MET A 74 4.82 -9.07 -0.84
C MET A 74 3.83 -10.19 -1.14
N GLY A 75 2.91 -9.97 -2.06
CA GLY A 75 1.90 -10.97 -2.41
C GLY A 75 0.82 -10.41 -3.31
N ILE A 76 -0.14 -11.29 -3.62
CA ILE A 76 -1.31 -10.96 -4.41
C ILE A 76 -2.53 -11.27 -3.55
N TYR A 77 -3.41 -10.28 -3.37
CA TYR A 77 -4.56 -10.39 -2.47
C TYR A 77 -5.84 -10.19 -3.26
N PRO A 78 -6.71 -11.22 -3.32
CA PRO A 78 -8.00 -11.06 -3.99
C PRO A 78 -8.96 -10.27 -3.11
N ASN A 79 -9.72 -9.39 -3.73
CA ASN A 79 -10.81 -8.67 -3.11
C ASN A 79 -12.06 -8.87 -3.96
N GLU A 80 -12.97 -9.73 -3.48
CA GLU A 80 -14.19 -10.06 -4.19
C GLU A 80 -15.22 -8.94 -4.03
N MET A 81 -15.77 -8.52 -5.17
CA MET A 81 -16.84 -7.54 -5.25
C MET A 81 -18.00 -8.15 -6.03
N PRO A 82 -19.22 -7.60 -5.93
CA PRO A 82 -20.40 -8.24 -6.58
C PRO A 82 -20.23 -8.56 -8.06
N ASN A 83 -19.53 -7.71 -8.81
CA ASN A 83 -19.42 -7.86 -10.26
C ASN A 83 -18.03 -8.19 -10.76
N ARG A 84 -17.04 -8.27 -9.86
CA ARG A 84 -15.65 -8.48 -10.25
C ARG A 84 -14.82 -8.89 -9.06
N THR A 85 -13.66 -9.45 -9.36
CA THR A 85 -12.62 -9.67 -8.33
C THR A 85 -11.43 -8.77 -8.65
N VAL A 86 -11.03 -7.95 -7.69
CA VAL A 86 -9.82 -7.14 -7.79
C VAL A 86 -8.66 -7.94 -7.24
N LEU A 87 -7.59 -8.08 -8.02
CA LEU A 87 -6.35 -8.71 -7.57
C LEU A 87 -5.36 -7.62 -7.20
N LEU A 88 -5.04 -7.51 -5.91
CA LEU A 88 -4.12 -6.49 -5.41
C LEU A 88 -2.69 -7.05 -5.39
N TYR A 89 -1.86 -6.55 -6.28
CA TYR A 89 -0.43 -6.83 -6.32
C TYR A 89 0.27 -5.83 -5.41
N VAL A 90 0.81 -6.30 -4.29
CA VAL A 90 1.36 -5.42 -3.25
C VAL A 90 2.87 -5.40 -3.31
N PHE A 91 3.43 -4.21 -3.48
CA PHE A 91 4.88 -3.98 -3.52
C PHE A 91 5.31 -3.13 -2.35
N LEU A 92 6.37 -3.57 -1.67
CA LEU A 92 6.96 -2.84 -0.56
C LEU A 92 8.13 -2.01 -1.08
N PHE A 93 8.19 -0.76 -0.62
CA PHE A 93 9.29 0.14 -0.92
C PHE A 93 9.83 0.74 0.38
N PRO A 94 11.14 0.92 0.51
CA PRO A 94 11.67 1.68 1.64
C PRO A 94 11.22 3.13 1.57
N GLU A 95 11.29 3.84 2.68
CA GLU A 95 10.89 5.25 2.74
C GLU A 95 11.63 6.10 1.70
N HIS A 96 10.92 7.14 1.27
CA HIS A 96 11.47 8.14 0.34
C HIS A 96 11.29 9.51 0.98
N SER A 97 12.32 10.34 0.97
CA SER A 97 12.31 11.62 1.66
C SER A 97 11.20 12.57 1.21
N GLU A 98 10.81 12.50 -0.07
CA GLU A 98 9.76 13.37 -0.60
C GLU A 98 8.37 13.03 -0.07
N LEU A 99 8.17 11.87 0.54
CA LEU A 99 6.87 11.47 1.09
C LEU A 99 6.45 12.30 2.29
N ASN A 100 7.41 12.84 3.03
CA ASN A 100 7.12 13.50 4.31
C ASN A 100 6.19 14.72 4.19
N THR A 101 6.11 15.33 3.01
CA THR A 101 5.26 16.50 2.78
C THR A 101 4.01 16.21 1.96
N LYS A 102 3.76 14.93 1.61
CA LYS A 102 2.73 14.58 0.62
C LYS A 102 1.61 13.70 1.17
N GLY A 103 1.76 13.20 2.36
CA GLY A 103 0.78 12.34 3.02
C GLY A 103 1.13 12.18 4.48
N GLN A 104 0.80 11.03 5.05
CA GLN A 104 1.07 10.82 6.46
C GLN A 104 1.61 9.41 6.72
N TRP A 105 2.40 9.31 7.77
CA TRP A 105 2.92 8.03 8.25
C TRP A 105 2.02 7.52 9.36
N LEU A 106 1.61 6.24 9.24
CA LEU A 106 0.79 5.57 10.25
C LEU A 106 1.58 4.50 10.95
N GLU A 107 1.54 4.48 12.26
CA GLU A 107 2.17 3.44 13.06
C GLU A 107 1.34 2.16 13.02
N ILE A 108 2.03 1.02 12.86
CA ILE A 108 1.43 -0.30 12.91
C ILE A 108 1.92 -1.01 14.16
N GLU A 109 0.98 -1.51 14.96
CA GLU A 109 1.29 -2.33 16.14
C GLU A 109 1.10 -3.80 15.79
N GLN A 110 2.18 -4.56 15.86
CA GLN A 110 2.22 -6.00 15.58
C GLN A 110 1.47 -6.41 14.30
N THR A 111 0.21 -6.72 14.38
CA THR A 111 -0.57 -7.21 13.24
C THR A 111 -1.76 -6.32 12.95
N GLN A 112 -1.75 -5.07 13.41
CA GLN A 112 -2.90 -4.19 13.21
C GLN A 112 -2.50 -2.72 13.24
N LEU A 113 -3.37 -1.88 12.70
CA LEU A 113 -3.21 -0.45 12.83
C LEU A 113 -3.39 -0.03 14.29
N SER A 114 -2.66 1.02 14.69
CA SER A 114 -2.89 1.68 15.96
C SER A 114 -4.34 2.12 16.09
N ALA A 115 -4.87 2.12 17.31
CA ALA A 115 -6.27 2.47 17.57
C ALA A 115 -6.74 3.77 16.91
N PRO A 116 -5.94 4.86 16.85
CA PRO A 116 -6.38 6.10 16.19
C PRO A 116 -6.71 5.96 14.73
N TYR A 117 -6.19 4.92 14.06
CA TYR A 117 -6.36 4.75 12.61
C TYR A 117 -7.35 3.68 12.23
N LYS A 118 -7.88 2.94 13.21
CA LYS A 118 -8.91 1.94 12.93
C LYS A 118 -10.13 2.60 12.31
N GLY A 119 -10.63 2.00 11.24
CA GLY A 119 -11.76 2.53 10.51
C GLY A 119 -11.40 3.61 9.48
N GLN A 120 -10.16 4.07 9.45
CA GLN A 120 -9.71 5.06 8.46
C GLN A 120 -9.12 4.42 7.21
N ILE A 121 -8.86 3.11 7.24
CA ILE A 121 -8.40 2.34 6.09
C ILE A 121 -9.50 1.35 5.70
N PRO A 122 -9.81 1.22 4.39
CA PRO A 122 -10.82 0.24 3.95
C PRO A 122 -10.50 -1.17 4.42
N GLY A 123 -11.57 -1.91 4.80
CA GLY A 123 -11.46 -3.25 5.39
C GLY A 123 -10.56 -4.24 4.65
N PRO A 124 -10.61 -4.33 3.31
CA PRO A 124 -9.72 -5.26 2.57
C PRO A 124 -8.25 -5.06 2.81
N ASN A 125 -7.81 -3.87 3.19
CA ASN A 125 -6.40 -3.58 3.42
C ASN A 125 -5.91 -4.06 4.79
N HIS A 126 -6.81 -4.47 5.69
CA HIS A 126 -6.41 -4.94 7.01
C HIS A 126 -5.61 -6.24 6.94
N LEU A 127 -6.01 -7.17 6.06
CA LEU A 127 -5.25 -8.41 5.86
C LEU A 127 -3.85 -8.12 5.32
N ILE A 128 -3.75 -7.17 4.41
CA ILE A 128 -2.47 -6.74 3.85
C ILE A 128 -1.56 -6.20 4.95
N ILE A 129 -2.11 -5.39 5.85
CA ILE A 129 -1.36 -4.82 6.96
C ILE A 129 -0.87 -5.90 7.93
N ASP A 130 -1.70 -6.89 8.23
CA ASP A 130 -1.30 -8.01 9.08
C ASP A 130 -0.12 -8.77 8.47
N ASP A 131 -0.20 -9.07 7.17
CA ASP A 131 0.88 -9.77 6.47
C ASP A 131 2.14 -8.91 6.35
N LEU A 132 1.98 -7.62 6.13
CA LEU A 132 3.08 -6.67 6.04
C LEU A 132 3.92 -6.68 7.31
N PHE A 133 3.29 -6.55 8.46
CA PHE A 133 4.02 -6.54 9.72
C PHE A 133 4.82 -7.83 9.90
N ARG A 134 4.17 -8.96 9.65
CA ARG A 134 4.82 -10.27 9.76
C ARG A 134 6.01 -10.40 8.82
N HIS A 135 5.82 -10.01 7.58
CA HIS A 135 6.86 -10.10 6.55
C HIS A 135 8.09 -9.26 6.90
N LEU A 136 7.88 -7.99 7.24
CA LEU A 136 8.98 -7.07 7.54
C LEU A 136 9.65 -7.39 8.88
N TYR A 137 8.87 -7.74 9.89
CA TYR A 137 9.39 -8.05 11.22
C TYR A 137 10.24 -9.33 11.18
N ASP A 138 9.74 -10.37 10.57
CA ASP A 138 10.46 -11.65 10.46
C ASP A 138 11.76 -11.48 9.68
N ASN A 139 11.73 -10.74 8.58
CA ASN A 139 12.93 -10.49 7.77
C ASN A 139 13.99 -9.68 8.51
N GLN A 140 13.57 -8.75 9.34
CA GLN A 140 14.50 -7.93 10.12
C GLN A 140 15.18 -8.72 11.22
N HIS A 141 14.52 -9.75 11.74
CA HIS A 141 14.99 -10.50 12.92
C HIS A 141 15.60 -11.87 12.56
N GLU A 142 15.75 -12.16 11.27
CA GLU A 142 16.44 -13.36 10.82
C GLU A 142 17.96 -13.30 10.96
#